data_55b9ecb3b861d6754dafe51044edc4b7
#
_entry.id   55b9ecb3b861d6754dafe51044edc4b7
#
_cell.length_a   1.000
_cell.length_b   1.000
_cell.length_c   1.000
_cell.angle_alpha   90.00
_cell.angle_beta   90.00
_cell.angle_gamma   90.00
#
_symmetry.space_group_name_H-M   'P 1'
#
loop_
_entity.id
_entity.type
_entity.pdbx_description
1 polymer ?
#
loop_
_entity_poly.entity_id
_entity_poly.type
_entity_poly.pdbx_seq_one_letter_code
_entity_poly.pdbx_strand_id
1 'polypeptide(L)'
;MRPDSHISVWNNCLHFISSNIDKKQFKVWFEPIVPVSLVESTLTVEVPSEFFREWLEENYIELLKAALKKEIGTAAKLVYVVKPVQKQPALIYPGNPSRTPVNAPISVNTFTSTNNSGALVFPGIQKLNVNPQLNPVYSFRNLIVGECNKMGYTAGENIAAAPGKTVFNPLFLFGGPGLGKTHIAQAVGIAIKEKFPELVVLYVPANRFKSQYMEAVNVRNKLNDFLAFYMKMDVLIVDDIQDLNGPGTQNAFFNIFNHLHQNGKQLIFTSDRAPKDLENFEQRLLSRMKWGLSVELTAPDYNTRLEMLRQRAFREGVRHQISDEVFEYLASRIKTSFRELEGALISLIANATLGRKEITVELARQVTGNIVSEEQSNVTIDKVQKVVCDYFSISRGDLVSSTRKRNIVQARQIAMFMSKKLVANTSLSTIGAEIGGKDHATVLHSCKTVADLMDTDRTFRQYVDDIEKMLVPVGSK
;
A
#
# COMPACT_ATOMS: atom_id res chain seq x y z
N MET A 1 26.15 35.35 26.31
CA MET A 1 24.95 34.99 25.55
C MET A 1 23.87 34.67 26.55
N ARG A 2 22.67 35.24 26.45
CA ARG A 2 21.54 34.95 27.35
C ARG A 2 21.05 33.51 27.12
N PRO A 3 20.81 32.71 28.16
CA PRO A 3 20.48 31.28 28.03
C PRO A 3 19.19 30.97 27.26
N ASP A 4 18.32 31.93 26.99
CA ASP A 4 17.00 31.71 26.37
C ASP A 4 16.88 32.23 24.92
N SER A 5 18.01 32.51 24.24
CA SER A 5 17.96 33.13 22.91
C SER A 5 17.33 32.22 21.82
N HIS A 6 17.48 30.89 21.93
CA HIS A 6 16.93 29.93 20.96
C HIS A 6 15.40 29.84 21.02
N ILE A 7 14.81 29.92 22.23
CA ILE A 7 13.36 29.90 22.42
C ILE A 7 12.73 31.18 21.86
N SER A 8 13.35 32.32 22.13
CA SER A 8 12.85 33.62 21.64
C SER A 8 12.90 33.69 20.10
N VAL A 9 14.02 33.25 19.49
CA VAL A 9 14.17 33.20 18.02
C VAL A 9 13.16 32.25 17.39
N TRP A 10 12.96 31.08 18.00
CA TRP A 10 11.98 30.12 17.45
C TRP A 10 10.55 30.64 17.55
N ASN A 11 10.17 31.28 18.68
CA ASN A 11 8.83 31.87 18.83
C ASN A 11 8.57 32.97 17.81
N ASN A 12 9.57 33.79 17.47
CA ASN A 12 9.45 34.77 16.42
C ASN A 12 9.27 34.13 15.03
N CYS A 13 10.02 33.04 14.75
CA CYS A 13 9.83 32.23 13.56
C CYS A 13 8.40 31.65 13.50
N LEU A 14 7.90 31.08 14.60
CA LEU A 14 6.53 30.54 14.68
C LEU A 14 5.48 31.63 14.43
N HIS A 15 5.68 32.83 14.95
CA HIS A 15 4.76 33.95 14.69
C HIS A 15 4.74 34.31 13.20
N PHE A 16 5.89 34.38 12.56
CA PHE A 16 5.96 34.61 11.12
C PHE A 16 5.30 33.50 10.33
N ILE A 17 5.55 32.23 10.67
CA ILE A 17 4.98 31.06 9.98
C ILE A 17 3.46 31.02 10.16
N SER A 18 2.95 31.27 11.37
CA SER A 18 1.50 31.27 11.65
C SER A 18 0.71 32.33 10.87
N SER A 19 1.38 33.41 10.44
CA SER A 19 0.77 34.46 9.61
C SER A 19 0.70 34.09 8.13
N ASN A 20 1.40 33.01 7.70
CA ASN A 20 1.54 32.62 6.30
C ASN A 20 0.92 31.26 5.95
N ILE A 21 0.36 30.54 6.94
CA ILE A 21 -0.28 29.24 6.74
C ILE A 21 -1.60 29.11 7.49
N ASP A 22 -2.41 28.13 7.10
CA ASP A 22 -3.68 27.83 7.79
C ASP A 22 -3.44 27.39 9.25
N LYS A 23 -4.31 27.87 10.15
CA LYS A 23 -4.25 27.53 11.58
C LYS A 23 -4.25 26.02 11.87
N LYS A 24 -4.94 25.20 11.07
CA LYS A 24 -4.96 23.75 11.23
C LYS A 24 -3.61 23.14 10.88
N GLN A 25 -2.99 23.58 9.79
CA GLN A 25 -1.66 23.13 9.37
C GLN A 25 -0.58 23.56 10.35
N PHE A 26 -0.65 24.81 10.86
CA PHE A 26 0.25 25.32 11.86
C PHE A 26 0.26 24.46 13.14
N LYS A 27 -0.93 24.14 13.64
CA LYS A 27 -1.09 23.32 14.85
C LYS A 27 -0.54 21.91 14.72
N VAL A 28 -0.67 21.31 13.54
CA VAL A 28 -0.19 19.94 13.27
C VAL A 28 1.31 19.89 13.06
N TRP A 29 1.87 20.86 12.31
CA TRP A 29 3.24 20.76 11.79
C TRP A 29 4.27 21.64 12.50
N PHE A 30 3.88 22.70 13.18
CA PHE A 30 4.81 23.64 13.80
C PHE A 30 4.73 23.69 15.33
N GLU A 31 3.55 23.50 15.90
CA GLU A 31 3.35 23.49 17.35
C GLU A 31 4.12 22.35 18.07
N PRO A 32 4.29 21.14 17.50
CA PRO A 32 5.05 20.06 18.14
C PRO A 32 6.57 20.24 18.12
N ILE A 33 7.12 21.22 17.43
CA ILE A 33 8.56 21.45 17.30
C ILE A 33 9.10 22.17 18.52
N VAL A 34 10.16 21.63 19.13
CA VAL A 34 10.79 22.20 20.32
C VAL A 34 12.19 22.72 19.98
N PRO A 35 12.52 24.00 20.23
CA PRO A 35 13.87 24.49 20.02
C PRO A 35 14.81 23.95 21.10
N VAL A 36 15.97 23.46 20.71
CA VAL A 36 16.97 22.83 21.61
C VAL A 36 18.15 23.74 21.88
N SER A 37 18.71 24.35 20.85
CA SER A 37 19.88 25.22 21.00
C SER A 37 20.05 26.17 19.81
N LEU A 38 20.76 27.27 20.05
CA LEU A 38 21.20 28.19 19.00
C LEU A 38 22.70 28.44 19.19
N VAL A 39 23.50 27.94 18.25
CA VAL A 39 24.95 28.11 18.24
C VAL A 39 25.34 28.90 17.00
N GLU A 40 25.96 30.05 17.18
CA GLU A 40 26.26 30.99 16.09
C GLU A 40 25.01 31.32 15.24
N SER A 41 24.92 30.80 14.05
CA SER A 41 23.76 30.97 13.15
C SER A 41 23.00 29.66 12.91
N THR A 42 23.24 28.60 13.70
CA THR A 42 22.61 27.29 13.55
C THR A 42 21.60 27.08 14.67
N LEU A 43 20.31 27.04 14.31
CA LEU A 43 19.22 26.69 15.22
C LEU A 43 18.97 25.18 15.15
N THR A 44 19.03 24.53 16.31
CA THR A 44 18.70 23.10 16.44
C THR A 44 17.31 22.97 17.03
N VAL A 45 16.44 22.20 16.37
CA VAL A 45 15.07 21.93 16.81
C VAL A 45 14.82 20.43 16.93
N GLU A 46 14.06 20.04 17.96
CA GLU A 46 13.61 18.66 18.15
C GLU A 46 12.27 18.46 17.43
N VAL A 47 12.17 17.38 16.67
CA VAL A 47 10.95 16.98 15.94
C VAL A 47 10.48 15.60 16.38
N PRO A 48 9.17 15.29 16.30
CA PRO A 48 8.60 14.04 16.81
C PRO A 48 9.11 12.77 16.10
N SER A 49 9.41 12.84 14.81
CA SER A 49 9.86 11.68 14.02
C SER A 49 10.64 12.11 12.77
N GLU A 50 11.35 11.15 12.17
CA GLU A 50 12.04 11.35 10.89
C GLU A 50 11.07 11.71 9.75
N PHE A 51 9.91 11.07 9.70
CA PHE A 51 8.84 11.42 8.77
C PHE A 51 8.39 12.89 8.91
N PHE A 52 8.32 13.37 10.14
CA PHE A 52 7.94 14.74 10.42
C PHE A 52 8.96 15.75 9.87
N ARG A 53 10.26 15.42 9.99
CA ARG A 53 11.36 16.20 9.40
C ARG A 53 11.24 16.24 7.88
N GLU A 54 11.13 15.06 7.23
CA GLU A 54 11.03 14.94 5.77
C GLU A 54 9.85 15.74 5.23
N TRP A 55 8.70 15.64 5.87
CA TRP A 55 7.51 16.39 5.49
C TRP A 55 7.70 17.90 5.58
N LEU A 56 8.34 18.40 6.64
CA LEU A 56 8.65 19.83 6.79
C LEU A 56 9.60 20.32 5.69
N GLU A 57 10.62 19.53 5.38
CA GLU A 57 11.57 19.85 4.31
C GLU A 57 10.93 19.83 2.92
N GLU A 58 10.02 18.91 2.64
CA GLU A 58 9.34 18.84 1.35
C GLU A 58 8.31 19.96 1.15
N ASN A 59 7.54 20.30 2.18
CA ASN A 59 6.38 21.16 2.01
C ASN A 59 6.56 22.59 2.51
N TYR A 60 7.51 22.82 3.44
CA TYR A 60 7.66 24.10 4.13
C TYR A 60 9.08 24.67 4.14
N ILE A 61 10.00 24.08 3.36
CA ILE A 61 11.43 24.48 3.34
C ILE A 61 11.62 25.96 3.05
N GLU A 62 10.89 26.51 2.09
CA GLU A 62 11.02 27.94 1.68
C GLU A 62 10.47 28.87 2.76
N LEU A 63 9.39 28.47 3.43
CA LEU A 63 8.81 29.25 4.55
C LEU A 63 9.73 29.23 5.77
N LEU A 64 10.33 28.07 6.10
CA LEU A 64 11.31 27.91 7.17
C LEU A 64 12.57 28.76 6.89
N LYS A 65 13.09 28.71 5.66
CA LYS A 65 14.22 29.54 5.25
C LYS A 65 13.92 31.03 5.38
N ALA A 66 12.73 31.48 4.95
CA ALA A 66 12.33 32.86 5.04
C ALA A 66 12.22 33.33 6.51
N ALA A 67 11.61 32.50 7.39
CA ALA A 67 11.51 32.79 8.81
C ALA A 67 12.88 32.89 9.49
N LEU A 68 13.74 31.93 9.26
CA LEU A 68 15.10 31.89 9.82
C LEU A 68 15.98 33.03 9.31
N LYS A 69 15.90 33.33 8.02
CA LYS A 69 16.64 34.43 7.42
C LYS A 69 16.26 35.79 8.01
N LYS A 70 14.98 35.95 8.36
CA LYS A 70 14.48 37.17 8.99
C LYS A 70 14.99 37.37 10.41
N GLU A 71 15.12 36.26 11.20
CA GLU A 71 15.45 36.34 12.63
C GLU A 71 16.96 36.15 12.90
N ILE A 72 17.65 35.36 12.12
CA ILE A 72 19.07 35.02 12.35
C ILE A 72 19.98 35.65 11.28
N GLY A 73 19.43 35.90 10.07
CA GLY A 73 20.20 36.46 8.96
C GLY A 73 20.49 35.44 7.85
N THR A 74 21.23 35.88 6.81
CA THR A 74 21.48 35.09 5.59
C THR A 74 22.32 33.83 5.79
N ALA A 75 23.06 33.71 6.88
CA ALA A 75 23.86 32.54 7.23
C ALA A 75 23.11 31.52 8.09
N ALA A 76 21.79 31.71 8.32
CA ALA A 76 20.98 30.83 9.17
C ALA A 76 20.94 29.40 8.65
N LYS A 77 21.14 28.44 9.56
CA LYS A 77 21.01 27.00 9.34
C LYS A 77 20.02 26.40 10.32
N LEU A 78 19.25 25.42 9.87
CA LEU A 78 18.33 24.63 10.71
C LEU A 78 18.83 23.19 10.78
N VAL A 79 18.94 22.66 11.99
CA VAL A 79 19.30 21.27 12.24
C VAL A 79 18.18 20.61 13.03
N TYR A 80 17.76 19.42 12.59
CA TYR A 80 16.72 18.66 13.25
C TYR A 80 17.31 17.56 14.12
N VAL A 81 16.76 17.38 15.30
CA VAL A 81 17.02 16.25 16.19
C VAL A 81 15.72 15.50 16.37
N VAL A 82 15.72 14.20 16.08
CA VAL A 82 14.53 13.37 16.24
C VAL A 82 14.47 12.90 17.70
N LYS A 83 13.29 13.05 18.33
CA LYS A 83 13.05 12.61 19.70
C LYS A 83 13.27 11.09 19.81
N PRO A 84 14.20 10.61 20.67
CA PRO A 84 14.36 9.17 20.86
C PRO A 84 13.08 8.60 21.46
N VAL A 85 12.52 7.57 20.81
CA VAL A 85 11.37 6.84 21.35
C VAL A 85 11.77 6.26 22.70
N GLN A 86 11.22 6.77 23.79
CA GLN A 86 11.38 6.19 25.11
C GLN A 86 10.80 4.77 25.06
N LYS A 87 11.68 3.76 25.09
CA LYS A 87 11.28 2.38 25.34
C LYS A 87 10.64 2.36 26.73
N GLN A 88 9.34 2.14 26.79
CA GLN A 88 8.67 1.81 28.06
C GLN A 88 9.37 0.61 28.68
N PRO A 89 9.59 0.60 30.02
CA PRO A 89 10.27 -0.51 30.67
C PRO A 89 9.46 -1.79 30.45
N ALA A 90 10.14 -2.82 29.96
CA ALA A 90 9.57 -4.14 29.79
C ALA A 90 9.03 -4.65 31.14
N LEU A 91 7.77 -5.03 31.19
CA LEU A 91 7.15 -5.72 32.32
C LEU A 91 7.91 -7.05 32.54
N ILE A 92 8.61 -7.13 33.66
CA ILE A 92 9.32 -8.33 34.09
C ILE A 92 8.29 -9.32 34.65
N TYR A 93 8.08 -10.44 33.94
CA TYR A 93 7.36 -11.59 34.48
C TYR A 93 8.25 -12.31 35.51
N PRO A 94 7.75 -12.67 36.71
CA PRO A 94 8.52 -13.46 37.67
C PRO A 94 8.52 -14.94 37.31
N GLY A 95 9.69 -15.50 37.04
CA GLY A 95 9.83 -16.95 36.87
C GLY A 95 11.00 -17.43 36.02
N ASN A 96 12.23 -17.30 36.47
CA ASN A 96 13.27 -18.32 36.67
C ASN A 96 14.64 -17.68 36.95
N PRO A 97 15.33 -18.07 38.01
CA PRO A 97 16.62 -17.48 38.37
C PRO A 97 17.74 -18.26 37.71
N SER A 98 18.50 -17.66 36.84
CA SER A 98 19.93 -17.88 36.63
C SER A 98 20.39 -17.37 35.24
N ARG A 99 20.99 -16.19 35.29
CA ARG A 99 22.21 -15.80 34.57
C ARG A 99 22.48 -14.31 34.78
N THR A 100 23.56 -14.02 35.47
CA THR A 100 24.11 -12.70 35.75
C THR A 100 24.39 -11.88 34.49
N PRO A 101 24.07 -10.57 34.49
CA PRO A 101 24.49 -9.67 33.43
C PRO A 101 25.94 -9.22 33.66
N VAL A 102 26.80 -9.47 32.70
CA VAL A 102 28.13 -8.86 32.64
C VAL A 102 27.98 -7.47 32.03
N ASN A 103 28.08 -6.44 32.87
CA ASN A 103 28.31 -5.07 32.44
C ASN A 103 29.78 -4.92 32.02
N ALA A 104 30.03 -4.60 30.76
CA ALA A 104 31.31 -4.07 30.32
C ALA A 104 31.06 -2.82 29.49
N PRO A 105 31.70 -1.68 29.80
CA PRO A 105 31.59 -0.46 28.98
C PRO A 105 32.39 -0.61 27.69
N ILE A 106 31.76 -0.32 26.56
CA ILE A 106 32.44 -0.29 25.26
C ILE A 106 33.22 0.98 25.16
N SER A 107 34.54 0.85 25.25
CA SER A 107 35.50 1.94 24.99
C SER A 107 35.59 2.19 23.48
N VAL A 108 35.50 3.45 23.11
CA VAL A 108 35.77 3.96 21.77
C VAL A 108 37.26 3.85 21.51
N ASN A 109 37.69 2.90 20.70
CA ASN A 109 39.06 2.82 20.24
C ASN A 109 39.27 3.64 18.96
N THR A 110 39.96 4.75 19.13
CA THR A 110 40.63 5.53 18.09
C THR A 110 41.71 4.64 17.45
N PHE A 111 41.57 4.31 16.19
CA PHE A 111 42.63 3.64 15.44
C PHE A 111 43.61 4.64 14.88
N THR A 112 44.79 4.74 15.50
CA THR A 112 46.00 5.27 14.93
C THR A 112 46.64 4.19 14.04
N SER A 113 47.00 4.59 12.83
CA SER A 113 47.65 3.76 11.84
C SER A 113 49.12 3.53 12.15
N THR A 114 49.60 2.32 11.97
CA THR A 114 51.02 2.09 11.53
C THR A 114 51.16 0.75 10.79
N ASN A 115 51.73 0.86 9.59
CA ASN A 115 52.75 0.06 8.89
C ASN A 115 52.37 -1.17 8.04
N ASN A 116 52.58 -0.93 6.75
CA ASN A 116 53.39 -1.68 5.77
C ASN A 116 53.16 -3.18 5.53
N SER A 117 52.59 -3.44 4.38
CA SER A 117 53.20 -4.31 3.35
C SER A 117 52.43 -4.16 2.04
N GLY A 118 53.16 -3.97 0.93
CA GLY A 118 52.67 -3.56 -0.38
C GLY A 118 51.71 -4.58 -1.01
N ALA A 119 50.44 -4.27 -0.94
CA ALA A 119 49.43 -4.73 -1.85
C ALA A 119 48.81 -3.48 -2.48
N LEU A 120 48.65 -3.47 -3.80
CA LEU A 120 47.98 -2.42 -4.54
C LEU A 120 46.59 -2.22 -3.93
N VAL A 121 46.45 -1.24 -3.02
CA VAL A 121 45.17 -0.80 -2.49
C VAL A 121 44.52 0.01 -3.59
N PHE A 122 43.66 -0.60 -4.38
CA PHE A 122 42.68 0.13 -5.16
C PHE A 122 41.90 1.07 -4.21
N PRO A 123 41.71 2.36 -4.58
CA PRO A 123 40.94 3.27 -3.73
C PRO A 123 39.59 2.61 -3.40
N GLY A 124 39.33 2.41 -2.11
CA GLY A 124 38.22 1.62 -1.60
C GLY A 124 36.93 2.02 -2.27
N ILE A 125 36.22 1.05 -2.80
CA ILE A 125 34.82 1.19 -3.21
C ILE A 125 34.08 1.70 -1.97
N GLN A 126 33.72 2.98 -1.96
CA GLN A 126 32.88 3.54 -0.93
C GLN A 126 31.58 2.71 -0.91
N LYS A 127 31.34 2.00 0.18
CA LYS A 127 30.09 1.24 0.36
C LYS A 127 28.95 2.21 0.14
N LEU A 128 28.11 1.93 -0.84
CA LEU A 128 26.96 2.75 -1.16
C LEU A 128 25.99 2.62 0.03
N ASN A 129 25.89 3.66 0.85
CA ASN A 129 24.94 3.68 1.96
C ASN A 129 23.59 4.17 1.42
N VAL A 130 22.78 3.23 0.91
CA VAL A 130 21.43 3.49 0.40
C VAL A 130 20.45 3.22 1.50
N ASN A 131 19.53 4.18 1.76
CA ASN A 131 18.39 3.93 2.62
C ASN A 131 17.49 2.87 1.95
N PRO A 132 17.26 1.70 2.58
CA PRO A 132 16.53 0.61 1.97
C PRO A 132 15.03 0.90 1.76
N GLN A 133 14.49 1.99 2.30
CA GLN A 133 13.07 2.39 2.22
C GLN A 133 12.10 1.32 2.76
N LEU A 134 12.56 0.48 3.69
CA LEU A 134 11.78 -0.60 4.29
C LEU A 134 11.05 -0.10 5.54
N ASN A 135 9.79 -0.47 5.69
CA ASN A 135 9.01 -0.18 6.89
C ASN A 135 9.16 -1.34 7.90
N PRO A 136 9.74 -1.11 9.10
CA PRO A 136 9.97 -2.15 10.11
C PRO A 136 8.71 -2.91 10.55
N VAL A 137 7.54 -2.33 10.36
CA VAL A 137 6.26 -2.99 10.67
C VAL A 137 6.03 -4.22 9.79
N TYR A 138 6.52 -4.23 8.56
CA TYR A 138 6.37 -5.33 7.61
C TYR A 138 7.43 -6.41 7.76
N SER A 139 7.73 -6.84 8.98
CA SER A 139 8.64 -7.96 9.25
C SER A 139 7.93 -9.31 9.20
N PHE A 140 8.66 -10.42 9.02
CA PHE A 140 8.12 -11.78 9.12
C PHE A 140 7.50 -12.08 10.49
N ARG A 141 8.01 -11.47 11.57
CA ARG A 141 7.45 -11.61 12.93
C ARG A 141 6.03 -11.05 13.04
N ASN A 142 5.69 -10.09 12.19
CA ASN A 142 4.40 -9.44 12.17
C ASN A 142 3.44 -10.04 11.14
N LEU A 143 3.92 -10.95 10.30
CA LEU A 143 3.13 -11.62 9.29
C LEU A 143 2.40 -12.82 9.89
N ILE A 144 1.10 -12.90 9.66
CA ILE A 144 0.31 -14.07 10.02
C ILE A 144 0.31 -15.02 8.84
N VAL A 145 0.80 -16.23 9.08
CA VAL A 145 0.91 -17.26 8.07
C VAL A 145 -0.35 -18.14 8.09
N GLY A 146 -0.99 -18.23 6.92
CA GLY A 146 -2.10 -19.14 6.64
C GLY A 146 -1.87 -19.82 5.30
N GLU A 147 -2.74 -20.74 4.90
CA GLU A 147 -2.62 -21.41 3.59
C GLU A 147 -2.62 -20.40 2.43
N CYS A 148 -3.30 -19.25 2.58
CA CYS A 148 -3.39 -18.18 1.59
C CYS A 148 -2.04 -17.53 1.22
N ASN A 149 -1.04 -17.57 2.11
CA ASN A 149 0.26 -16.90 1.93
C ASN A 149 1.47 -17.76 2.27
N LYS A 150 1.28 -19.00 2.69
CA LYS A 150 2.31 -19.93 3.14
C LYS A 150 3.43 -20.13 2.13
N MET A 151 3.09 -20.30 0.86
CA MET A 151 4.07 -20.47 -0.21
C MET A 151 4.94 -19.21 -0.38
N GLY A 152 4.33 -18.02 -0.35
CA GLY A 152 5.04 -16.74 -0.41
C GLY A 152 5.94 -16.51 0.80
N TYR A 153 5.45 -16.85 1.99
CA TYR A 153 6.22 -16.82 3.23
C TYR A 153 7.46 -17.73 3.16
N THR A 154 7.27 -19.01 2.81
CA THR A 154 8.37 -19.99 2.75
C THR A 154 9.39 -19.61 1.67
N ALA A 155 8.94 -19.18 0.50
CA ALA A 155 9.83 -18.68 -0.55
C ALA A 155 10.63 -17.45 -0.07
N GLY A 156 9.97 -16.54 0.64
CA GLY A 156 10.60 -15.36 1.22
C GLY A 156 11.68 -15.69 2.25
N GLU A 157 11.44 -16.64 3.17
CA GLU A 157 12.43 -17.10 4.14
C GLU A 157 13.64 -17.73 3.47
N ASN A 158 13.44 -18.56 2.44
CA ASN A 158 14.53 -19.17 1.68
C ASN A 158 15.38 -18.10 0.96
N ILE A 159 14.75 -17.09 0.37
CA ILE A 159 15.46 -15.96 -0.25
C ILE A 159 16.24 -15.17 0.82
N ALA A 160 15.62 -14.89 1.96
CA ALA A 160 16.27 -14.18 3.07
C ALA A 160 17.46 -14.96 3.64
N ALA A 161 17.44 -16.31 3.57
CA ALA A 161 18.55 -17.14 3.98
C ALA A 161 19.75 -17.08 3.01
N ALA A 162 19.51 -16.97 1.71
CA ALA A 162 20.55 -16.99 0.67
C ALA A 162 20.12 -16.14 -0.57
N PRO A 163 20.13 -14.79 -0.45
CA PRO A 163 19.67 -13.91 -1.52
C PRO A 163 20.51 -14.07 -2.79
N GLY A 164 19.83 -14.13 -3.94
CA GLY A 164 20.44 -14.32 -5.25
C GLY A 164 20.99 -15.71 -5.55
N LYS A 165 20.98 -16.62 -4.57
CA LYS A 165 21.51 -17.99 -4.72
C LYS A 165 20.41 -19.05 -4.85
N THR A 166 19.16 -18.67 -4.67
CA THR A 166 18.01 -19.57 -4.80
C THR A 166 17.48 -19.56 -6.24
N VAL A 167 16.75 -20.63 -6.61
CA VAL A 167 16.04 -20.70 -7.91
C VAL A 167 14.85 -19.73 -7.96
N PHE A 168 14.53 -19.07 -6.86
CA PHE A 168 13.40 -18.11 -6.73
C PHE A 168 13.81 -16.68 -7.13
N ASN A 169 14.45 -16.53 -8.28
CA ASN A 169 14.90 -15.25 -8.79
C ASN A 169 14.47 -15.04 -10.25
N PRO A 170 13.53 -14.12 -10.52
CA PRO A 170 12.83 -13.27 -9.55
C PRO A 170 11.77 -14.03 -8.71
N LEU A 171 11.43 -13.48 -7.53
CA LEU A 171 10.19 -13.82 -6.83
C LEU A 171 9.10 -12.85 -7.28
N PHE A 172 7.99 -13.38 -7.78
CA PHE A 172 6.85 -12.60 -8.24
C PHE A 172 5.62 -12.93 -7.37
N LEU A 173 5.21 -12.00 -6.50
CA LEU A 173 4.04 -12.13 -5.63
C LEU A 173 2.85 -11.43 -6.26
N PHE A 174 1.75 -12.15 -6.51
CA PHE A 174 0.57 -11.54 -7.10
C PHE A 174 -0.72 -11.96 -6.38
N GLY A 175 -1.79 -11.21 -6.64
CA GLY A 175 -3.10 -11.44 -6.03
C GLY A 175 -3.84 -10.14 -5.78
N GLY A 176 -5.08 -10.22 -5.33
CA GLY A 176 -5.93 -9.06 -5.08
C GLY A 176 -5.33 -8.02 -4.12
N PRO A 177 -5.89 -6.81 -4.04
CA PRO A 177 -5.42 -5.77 -3.14
C PRO A 177 -5.59 -6.20 -1.67
N GLY A 178 -4.66 -5.78 -0.81
CA GLY A 178 -4.75 -6.03 0.64
C GLY A 178 -4.49 -7.47 1.10
N LEU A 179 -3.91 -8.35 0.26
CA LEU A 179 -3.59 -9.76 0.60
C LEU A 179 -2.20 -9.96 1.20
N GLY A 180 -1.45 -8.88 1.45
CA GLY A 180 -0.15 -8.96 2.13
C GLY A 180 1.07 -9.07 1.22
N LYS A 181 0.96 -8.84 -0.10
CA LYS A 181 2.07 -8.86 -1.08
C LYS A 181 3.24 -7.97 -0.65
N THR A 182 2.96 -6.69 -0.45
CA THR A 182 3.92 -5.69 0.03
C THR A 182 4.55 -6.09 1.36
N HIS A 183 3.77 -6.67 2.28
CA HIS A 183 4.26 -7.15 3.57
C HIS A 183 5.33 -8.22 3.39
N ILE A 184 5.03 -9.29 2.62
CA ILE A 184 6.00 -10.36 2.37
C ILE A 184 7.25 -9.82 1.66
N ALA A 185 7.08 -8.99 0.63
CA ALA A 185 8.20 -8.42 -0.13
C ALA A 185 9.14 -7.60 0.78
N GLN A 186 8.58 -6.75 1.64
CA GLN A 186 9.37 -5.96 2.60
C GLN A 186 9.95 -6.84 3.72
N ALA A 187 9.21 -7.87 4.20
CA ALA A 187 9.72 -8.79 5.21
C ALA A 187 11.00 -9.50 4.75
N VAL A 188 11.05 -9.90 3.48
CA VAL A 188 12.28 -10.47 2.88
C VAL A 188 13.41 -9.45 2.92
N GLY A 189 13.16 -8.21 2.51
CA GLY A 189 14.16 -7.15 2.54
C GLY A 189 14.71 -6.86 3.93
N ILE A 190 13.82 -6.80 4.93
CA ILE A 190 14.19 -6.59 6.35
C ILE A 190 15.05 -7.75 6.85
N ALA A 191 14.61 -9.00 6.63
CA ALA A 191 15.35 -10.19 7.07
C ALA A 191 16.74 -10.29 6.40
N ILE A 192 16.85 -9.91 5.12
CA ILE A 192 18.16 -9.83 4.44
C ILE A 192 19.05 -8.78 5.10
N LYS A 193 18.53 -7.57 5.37
CA LYS A 193 19.32 -6.51 6.03
C LYS A 193 19.74 -6.87 7.45
N GLU A 194 18.91 -7.60 8.20
CA GLU A 194 19.25 -8.09 9.53
C GLU A 194 20.37 -9.14 9.48
N LYS A 195 20.34 -10.03 8.48
CA LYS A 195 21.30 -11.15 8.34
C LYS A 195 22.57 -10.75 7.59
N PHE A 196 22.45 -9.89 6.60
CA PHE A 196 23.52 -9.43 5.71
C PHE A 196 23.53 -7.90 5.64
N PRO A 197 24.02 -7.19 6.69
CA PRO A 197 24.02 -5.73 6.74
C PRO A 197 24.80 -5.06 5.62
N GLU A 198 25.77 -5.79 5.01
CA GLU A 198 26.62 -5.33 3.91
C GLU A 198 25.89 -5.27 2.57
N LEU A 199 24.81 -6.03 2.37
CA LEU A 199 24.09 -6.03 1.11
C LEU A 199 23.28 -4.75 0.93
N VAL A 200 23.29 -4.22 -0.28
CA VAL A 200 22.50 -3.04 -0.65
C VAL A 200 21.08 -3.49 -1.06
N VAL A 201 20.15 -3.29 -0.17
CA VAL A 201 18.72 -3.60 -0.39
C VAL A 201 17.96 -2.32 -0.68
N LEU A 202 17.13 -2.31 -1.71
CA LEU A 202 16.25 -1.19 -2.04
C LEU A 202 14.83 -1.69 -2.30
N TYR A 203 13.88 -1.09 -1.58
CA TYR A 203 12.45 -1.18 -1.87
C TYR A 203 12.00 0.08 -2.61
N VAL A 204 11.27 -0.09 -3.70
CA VAL A 204 10.73 1.02 -4.48
C VAL A 204 9.36 0.67 -5.07
N PRO A 205 8.33 1.51 -4.86
CA PRO A 205 7.08 1.41 -5.62
C PRO A 205 7.30 1.73 -7.09
N ALA A 206 6.63 1.03 -8.00
CA ALA A 206 6.81 1.21 -9.45
C ALA A 206 6.49 2.64 -9.93
N ASN A 207 5.52 3.31 -9.31
CA ASN A 207 5.21 4.71 -9.59
C ASN A 207 6.37 5.65 -9.23
N ARG A 208 7.06 5.41 -8.12
CA ARG A 208 8.26 6.19 -7.72
C ARG A 208 9.43 5.94 -8.67
N PHE A 209 9.66 4.68 -9.04
CA PHE A 209 10.65 4.34 -10.06
C PHE A 209 10.39 5.10 -11.37
N LYS A 210 9.13 5.11 -11.84
CA LYS A 210 8.72 5.84 -13.04
C LYS A 210 8.95 7.34 -12.90
N SER A 211 8.60 7.95 -11.77
CA SER A 211 8.81 9.38 -11.53
C SER A 211 10.30 9.74 -11.56
N GLN A 212 11.15 8.95 -10.91
CA GLN A 212 12.61 9.14 -10.93
C GLN A 212 13.19 8.95 -12.34
N TYR A 213 12.70 7.97 -13.12
CA TYR A 213 13.09 7.81 -14.51
C TYR A 213 12.74 9.04 -15.35
N MET A 214 11.50 9.55 -15.24
CA MET A 214 11.06 10.74 -15.97
C MET A 214 11.89 11.97 -15.61
N GLU A 215 12.22 12.13 -14.34
CA GLU A 215 13.13 13.21 -13.91
C GLU A 215 14.53 13.05 -14.53
N ALA A 216 15.07 11.83 -14.53
CA ALA A 216 16.39 11.54 -15.08
C ALA A 216 16.47 11.76 -16.60
N VAL A 217 15.40 11.49 -17.34
CA VAL A 217 15.31 11.75 -18.79
C VAL A 217 15.28 13.24 -19.11
N ASN A 218 14.57 14.04 -18.28
CA ASN A 218 14.41 15.48 -18.51
C ASN A 218 15.68 16.29 -18.20
N VAL A 219 16.65 15.72 -17.50
CA VAL A 219 17.90 16.39 -17.12
C VAL A 219 19.07 15.72 -17.84
N ARG A 220 19.87 16.51 -18.59
CA ARG A 220 21.04 16.01 -19.31
C ARG A 220 21.98 15.19 -18.40
N ASN A 221 22.37 13.99 -18.87
CA ASN A 221 23.29 13.02 -18.23
C ASN A 221 22.78 12.32 -16.97
N LYS A 222 21.59 12.61 -16.43
CA LYS A 222 21.08 11.91 -15.24
C LYS A 222 20.53 10.52 -15.52
N LEU A 223 20.21 10.17 -16.76
CA LEU A 223 19.73 8.82 -17.10
C LEU A 223 20.80 7.74 -16.82
N ASN A 224 22.06 8.02 -17.15
CA ASN A 224 23.15 7.08 -16.87
C ASN A 224 23.37 6.92 -15.36
N ASP A 225 23.26 8.00 -14.58
CA ASP A 225 23.36 7.96 -13.12
C ASP A 225 22.22 7.17 -12.50
N PHE A 226 21.00 7.35 -13.02
CA PHE A 226 19.82 6.59 -12.62
C PHE A 226 20.01 5.08 -12.86
N LEU A 227 20.42 4.69 -14.07
CA LEU A 227 20.68 3.28 -14.38
C LEU A 227 21.82 2.72 -13.51
N ALA A 228 22.93 3.45 -13.38
CA ALA A 228 24.08 3.04 -12.57
C ALA A 228 23.73 2.91 -11.09
N PHE A 229 22.84 3.75 -10.57
CA PHE A 229 22.32 3.64 -9.19
C PHE A 229 21.57 2.32 -8.98
N TYR A 230 20.57 2.02 -9.81
CA TYR A 230 19.79 0.80 -9.66
C TYR A 230 20.60 -0.48 -9.92
N MET A 231 21.58 -0.44 -10.83
CA MET A 231 22.46 -1.57 -11.15
C MET A 231 23.42 -1.94 -10.00
N LYS A 232 23.58 -1.09 -8.99
CA LYS A 232 24.41 -1.36 -7.80
C LYS A 232 23.68 -2.07 -6.67
N MET A 233 22.39 -2.33 -6.81
CA MET A 233 21.61 -3.02 -5.78
C MET A 233 21.95 -4.49 -5.72
N ASP A 234 22.05 -5.05 -4.52
CA ASP A 234 22.16 -6.50 -4.31
C ASP A 234 20.79 -7.17 -4.25
N VAL A 235 19.80 -6.44 -3.74
CA VAL A 235 18.41 -6.86 -3.69
C VAL A 235 17.53 -5.69 -4.11
N LEU A 236 16.75 -5.88 -5.17
CA LEU A 236 15.80 -4.88 -5.66
C LEU A 236 14.37 -5.41 -5.50
N ILE A 237 13.57 -4.69 -4.72
CA ILE A 237 12.15 -4.98 -4.47
C ILE A 237 11.34 -3.90 -5.18
N VAL A 238 10.53 -4.30 -6.17
CA VAL A 238 9.64 -3.37 -6.89
C VAL A 238 8.20 -3.73 -6.59
N ASP A 239 7.52 -2.82 -5.92
CA ASP A 239 6.13 -2.99 -5.48
C ASP A 239 5.17 -2.42 -6.52
N ASP A 240 4.02 -3.11 -6.70
CA ASP A 240 2.97 -2.73 -7.64
C ASP A 240 3.49 -2.54 -9.08
N ILE A 241 4.18 -3.57 -9.60
CA ILE A 241 4.85 -3.54 -10.91
C ILE A 241 3.89 -3.21 -12.07
N GLN A 242 2.57 -3.44 -11.94
CA GLN A 242 1.55 -3.09 -12.92
C GLN A 242 1.53 -1.57 -13.24
N ASP A 243 2.06 -0.73 -12.35
CA ASP A 243 2.15 0.72 -12.55
C ASP A 243 3.36 1.15 -13.40
N LEU A 244 4.21 0.20 -13.81
CA LEU A 244 5.39 0.46 -14.63
C LEU A 244 5.00 0.70 -16.09
N ASN A 245 4.26 1.78 -16.34
CA ASN A 245 3.71 2.13 -17.65
C ASN A 245 4.71 2.95 -18.47
N GLY A 246 4.67 2.74 -19.80
CA GLY A 246 5.42 3.50 -20.80
C GLY A 246 6.66 2.76 -21.30
N PRO A 247 6.89 2.75 -22.63
CA PRO A 247 7.94 1.95 -23.26
C PRO A 247 9.35 2.35 -22.81
N GLY A 248 9.60 3.63 -22.59
CA GLY A 248 10.91 4.10 -22.12
C GLY A 248 11.23 3.61 -20.70
N THR A 249 10.26 3.69 -19.79
CA THR A 249 10.40 3.23 -18.40
C THR A 249 10.60 1.71 -18.36
N GLN A 250 9.82 0.96 -19.15
CA GLN A 250 9.96 -0.50 -19.24
C GLN A 250 11.30 -0.91 -19.83
N ASN A 251 11.81 -0.19 -20.83
CA ASN A 251 13.12 -0.45 -21.41
C ASN A 251 14.27 -0.19 -20.41
N ALA A 252 14.19 0.91 -19.65
CA ALA A 252 15.14 1.20 -18.58
C ALA A 252 15.14 0.11 -17.51
N PHE A 253 13.94 -0.30 -17.09
CA PHE A 253 13.76 -1.38 -16.13
C PHE A 253 14.26 -2.73 -16.66
N PHE A 254 14.02 -3.05 -17.93
CA PHE A 254 14.54 -4.25 -18.57
C PHE A 254 16.08 -4.32 -18.54
N ASN A 255 16.76 -3.19 -18.77
CA ASN A 255 18.22 -3.11 -18.70
C ASN A 255 18.72 -3.36 -17.27
N ILE A 256 18.08 -2.74 -16.27
CA ILE A 256 18.39 -2.95 -14.85
C ILE A 256 18.15 -4.42 -14.47
N PHE A 257 16.99 -4.97 -14.84
CA PHE A 257 16.63 -6.37 -14.59
C PHE A 257 17.70 -7.32 -15.10
N ASN A 258 18.07 -7.20 -16.39
CA ASN A 258 19.08 -8.08 -17.00
C ASN A 258 20.43 -7.96 -16.29
N HIS A 259 20.87 -6.74 -15.98
CA HIS A 259 22.13 -6.53 -15.27
C HIS A 259 22.12 -7.20 -13.90
N LEU A 260 21.10 -6.97 -13.10
CA LEU A 260 20.99 -7.54 -11.76
C LEU A 260 20.87 -9.06 -11.79
N HIS A 261 20.01 -9.60 -12.64
CA HIS A 261 19.81 -11.04 -12.75
C HIS A 261 21.07 -11.79 -13.22
N GLN A 262 21.78 -11.27 -14.23
CA GLN A 262 23.04 -11.85 -14.73
C GLN A 262 24.16 -11.83 -13.68
N ASN A 263 24.13 -10.85 -12.77
CA ASN A 263 25.11 -10.76 -11.68
C ASN A 263 24.65 -11.48 -10.40
N GLY A 264 23.62 -12.33 -10.49
CA GLY A 264 23.13 -13.11 -9.35
C GLY A 264 22.50 -12.27 -8.23
N LYS A 265 22.03 -11.04 -8.53
CA LYS A 265 21.35 -10.17 -7.59
C LYS A 265 19.89 -10.57 -7.46
N GLN A 266 19.32 -10.44 -6.25
CA GLN A 266 17.94 -10.85 -5.99
C GLN A 266 16.94 -9.81 -6.48
N LEU A 267 15.91 -10.29 -7.18
CA LEU A 267 14.77 -9.47 -7.63
C LEU A 267 13.48 -9.97 -7.00
N ILE A 268 12.65 -9.06 -6.52
CA ILE A 268 11.34 -9.34 -5.92
C ILE A 268 10.32 -8.35 -6.46
N PHE A 269 9.19 -8.86 -6.94
CA PHE A 269 8.13 -8.05 -7.53
C PHE A 269 6.80 -8.36 -6.87
N THR A 270 5.96 -7.34 -6.74
CA THR A 270 4.55 -7.52 -6.38
C THR A 270 3.65 -7.00 -7.49
N SER A 271 2.46 -7.58 -7.63
CA SER A 271 1.45 -7.16 -8.61
C SER A 271 0.04 -7.47 -8.13
N ASP A 272 -0.93 -6.71 -8.62
CA ASP A 272 -2.36 -7.00 -8.41
C ASP A 272 -2.86 -8.18 -9.26
N ARG A 273 -2.11 -8.59 -10.30
CA ARG A 273 -2.46 -9.65 -11.26
C ARG A 273 -1.24 -10.47 -11.66
N ALA A 274 -1.50 -11.65 -12.23
CA ALA A 274 -0.43 -12.54 -12.70
C ALA A 274 0.39 -11.94 -13.87
N PRO A 275 1.65 -12.34 -14.05
CA PRO A 275 2.48 -11.83 -15.17
C PRO A 275 1.86 -12.03 -16.57
N LYS A 276 1.00 -13.04 -16.75
CA LYS A 276 0.31 -13.29 -18.01
C LYS A 276 -0.81 -12.28 -18.30
N ASP A 277 -1.35 -11.65 -17.25
CA ASP A 277 -2.49 -10.75 -17.27
C ASP A 277 -2.08 -9.27 -17.18
N LEU A 278 -0.76 -8.99 -17.23
CA LEU A 278 -0.24 -7.62 -17.28
C LEU A 278 -0.42 -7.05 -18.69
N GLU A 279 -1.36 -6.12 -18.81
CA GLU A 279 -1.63 -5.40 -20.06
C GLU A 279 -0.57 -4.31 -20.30
N ASN A 280 -0.30 -4.00 -21.57
CA ASN A 280 0.65 -2.95 -21.99
C ASN A 280 2.10 -3.16 -21.55
N PHE A 281 2.48 -4.40 -21.25
CA PHE A 281 3.86 -4.76 -20.97
C PHE A 281 4.56 -5.35 -22.20
N GLU A 282 5.84 -5.01 -22.39
CA GLU A 282 6.65 -5.62 -23.43
C GLU A 282 6.84 -7.13 -23.17
N GLN A 283 6.64 -7.96 -24.20
CA GLN A 283 6.71 -9.43 -24.10
C GLN A 283 8.06 -9.93 -23.55
N ARG A 284 9.16 -9.23 -23.88
CA ARG A 284 10.47 -9.57 -23.35
C ARG A 284 10.56 -9.39 -21.83
N LEU A 285 9.89 -8.37 -21.26
CA LEU A 285 9.87 -8.13 -19.81
C LEU A 285 8.98 -9.15 -19.10
N LEU A 286 7.81 -9.45 -19.66
CA LEU A 286 6.91 -10.50 -19.17
C LEU A 286 7.59 -11.88 -19.13
N SER A 287 8.35 -12.22 -20.17
CA SER A 287 9.11 -13.45 -20.21
C SER A 287 10.13 -13.54 -19.08
N ARG A 288 10.80 -12.44 -18.76
CA ARG A 288 11.77 -12.35 -17.64
C ARG A 288 11.10 -12.47 -16.28
N MET A 289 9.95 -11.83 -16.09
CA MET A 289 9.19 -11.91 -14.84
C MET A 289 8.68 -13.32 -14.54
N LYS A 290 8.43 -14.11 -15.58
CA LYS A 290 8.00 -15.53 -15.47
C LYS A 290 9.15 -16.50 -15.22
N TRP A 291 10.39 -16.05 -15.26
CA TRP A 291 11.56 -16.95 -15.20
C TRP A 291 11.76 -17.61 -13.84
N GLY A 292 11.48 -16.90 -12.75
CA GLY A 292 11.63 -17.39 -11.39
C GLY A 292 10.34 -18.02 -10.82
N LEU A 293 10.08 -17.73 -9.55
CA LEU A 293 8.91 -18.24 -8.84
C LEU A 293 7.79 -17.21 -8.83
N SER A 294 6.63 -17.56 -9.39
CA SER A 294 5.40 -16.75 -9.26
C SER A 294 4.47 -17.39 -8.23
N VAL A 295 4.07 -16.62 -7.23
CA VAL A 295 3.21 -17.07 -6.12
C VAL A 295 1.96 -16.21 -6.07
N GLU A 296 0.82 -16.87 -6.13
CA GLU A 296 -0.47 -16.23 -5.89
C GLU A 296 -0.78 -16.16 -4.40
N LEU A 297 -1.15 -14.98 -3.94
CA LEU A 297 -1.72 -14.78 -2.60
C LEU A 297 -3.24 -14.71 -2.72
N THR A 298 -3.92 -15.57 -1.98
CA THR A 298 -5.38 -15.67 -2.02
C THR A 298 -6.03 -15.02 -0.79
N ALA A 299 -7.35 -14.94 -0.78
CA ALA A 299 -8.08 -14.45 0.39
C ALA A 299 -7.83 -15.37 1.60
N PRO A 300 -7.64 -14.79 2.81
CA PRO A 300 -7.39 -15.58 4.02
C PRO A 300 -8.61 -16.39 4.42
N ASP A 301 -8.40 -17.59 4.96
CA ASP A 301 -9.42 -18.39 5.57
C ASP A 301 -9.92 -17.78 6.89
N TYR A 302 -10.99 -18.36 7.46
CA TYR A 302 -11.59 -17.85 8.70
C TYR A 302 -10.62 -17.80 9.86
N ASN A 303 -9.82 -18.85 10.05
CA ASN A 303 -8.88 -18.95 11.16
C ASN A 303 -7.75 -17.93 11.04
N THR A 304 -7.22 -17.75 9.84
CA THR A 304 -6.19 -16.74 9.56
C THR A 304 -6.71 -15.32 9.81
N ARG A 305 -7.97 -15.03 9.42
CA ARG A 305 -8.59 -13.72 9.71
C ARG A 305 -8.78 -13.50 11.21
N LEU A 306 -9.24 -14.51 11.93
CA LEU A 306 -9.45 -14.42 13.38
C LEU A 306 -8.14 -14.16 14.12
N GLU A 307 -7.09 -14.91 13.77
CA GLU A 307 -5.76 -14.73 14.36
C GLU A 307 -5.18 -13.34 14.04
N MET A 308 -5.37 -12.84 12.83
CA MET A 308 -4.95 -11.51 12.44
C MET A 308 -5.62 -10.42 13.30
N LEU A 309 -6.93 -10.50 13.49
CA LEU A 309 -7.66 -9.55 14.34
C LEU A 309 -7.16 -9.58 15.79
N ARG A 310 -6.95 -10.77 16.35
CA ARG A 310 -6.43 -10.95 17.71
C ARG A 310 -5.04 -10.35 17.87
N GLN A 311 -4.13 -10.66 16.95
CA GLN A 311 -2.76 -10.13 16.98
C GLN A 311 -2.74 -8.61 16.76
N ARG A 312 -3.58 -8.09 15.87
CA ARG A 312 -3.68 -6.64 15.66
C ARG A 312 -4.20 -5.93 16.92
N ALA A 313 -5.26 -6.44 17.54
CA ALA A 313 -5.79 -5.90 18.79
C ALA A 313 -4.77 -5.97 19.95
N PHE A 314 -3.96 -7.04 19.98
CA PHE A 314 -2.88 -7.16 20.95
C PHE A 314 -1.81 -6.07 20.77
N ARG A 315 -1.40 -5.80 19.53
CA ARG A 315 -0.42 -4.73 19.21
C ARG A 315 -0.94 -3.34 19.56
N GLU A 316 -2.24 -3.10 19.38
CA GLU A 316 -2.89 -1.84 19.77
C GLU A 316 -3.14 -1.75 21.29
N GLY A 317 -2.83 -2.80 22.06
CA GLY A 317 -3.03 -2.84 23.51
C GLY A 317 -4.48 -2.95 23.97
N VAL A 318 -5.41 -3.21 23.07
CA VAL A 318 -6.86 -3.25 23.33
C VAL A 318 -7.44 -4.67 23.33
N ARG A 319 -6.61 -5.70 23.31
CA ARG A 319 -7.07 -7.11 23.22
C ARG A 319 -8.05 -7.50 24.31
N HIS A 320 -7.87 -7.02 25.56
CA HIS A 320 -8.75 -7.35 26.69
C HIS A 320 -10.05 -6.56 26.69
N GLN A 321 -10.18 -5.54 25.87
CA GLN A 321 -11.38 -4.70 25.72
C GLN A 321 -12.34 -5.25 24.66
N ILE A 322 -11.92 -6.27 23.90
CA ILE A 322 -12.66 -6.84 22.77
C ILE A 322 -12.96 -8.30 23.09
N SER A 323 -14.25 -8.66 23.14
CA SER A 323 -14.67 -10.04 23.33
C SER A 323 -14.38 -10.90 22.11
N ASP A 324 -14.23 -12.20 22.29
CA ASP A 324 -13.99 -13.12 21.17
C ASP A 324 -15.16 -13.14 20.18
N GLU A 325 -16.39 -12.93 20.64
CA GLU A 325 -17.58 -12.83 19.77
C GLU A 325 -17.47 -11.69 18.75
N VAL A 326 -16.85 -10.56 19.11
CA VAL A 326 -16.61 -9.44 18.20
C VAL A 326 -15.59 -9.82 17.13
N PHE A 327 -14.50 -10.51 17.51
CA PHE A 327 -13.51 -10.99 16.53
C PHE A 327 -14.13 -12.02 15.58
N GLU A 328 -14.93 -12.95 16.10
CA GLU A 328 -15.63 -13.95 15.29
C GLU A 328 -16.62 -13.30 14.32
N TYR A 329 -17.36 -12.30 14.79
CA TYR A 329 -18.25 -11.52 13.94
C TYR A 329 -17.50 -10.84 12.81
N LEU A 330 -16.43 -10.09 13.09
CA LEU A 330 -15.61 -9.41 12.08
C LEU A 330 -15.00 -10.40 11.09
N ALA A 331 -14.42 -11.51 11.59
CA ALA A 331 -13.79 -12.53 10.76
C ALA A 331 -14.81 -13.26 9.87
N SER A 332 -16.05 -13.43 10.32
CA SER A 332 -17.12 -14.04 9.52
C SER A 332 -17.65 -13.12 8.43
N ARG A 333 -17.71 -11.82 8.74
CA ARG A 333 -18.33 -10.81 7.87
C ARG A 333 -17.38 -10.32 6.78
N ILE A 334 -16.12 -10.04 7.11
CA ILE A 334 -15.12 -9.49 6.19
C ILE A 334 -14.24 -10.62 5.68
N LYS A 335 -14.41 -11.01 4.41
CA LYS A 335 -13.73 -12.17 3.80
C LYS A 335 -12.72 -11.80 2.73
N THR A 336 -12.70 -10.57 2.29
CA THR A 336 -12.04 -10.08 1.07
C THR A 336 -10.54 -9.87 1.24
N SER A 337 -10.11 -9.09 2.24
CA SER A 337 -8.71 -8.71 2.38
C SER A 337 -8.31 -8.40 3.82
N PHE A 338 -7.02 -8.53 4.11
CA PHE A 338 -6.43 -8.12 5.39
C PHE A 338 -6.59 -6.60 5.64
N ARG A 339 -6.52 -5.78 4.58
CA ARG A 339 -6.67 -4.32 4.68
C ARG A 339 -8.05 -3.91 5.16
N GLU A 340 -9.11 -4.53 4.62
CA GLU A 340 -10.48 -4.24 5.05
C GLU A 340 -10.72 -4.71 6.47
N LEU A 341 -10.20 -5.89 6.81
CA LEU A 341 -10.30 -6.45 8.15
C LEU A 341 -9.63 -5.57 9.21
N GLU A 342 -8.42 -5.08 8.89
CA GLU A 342 -7.67 -4.14 9.73
C GLU A 342 -8.40 -2.78 9.85
N GLY A 343 -8.90 -2.26 8.72
CA GLY A 343 -9.66 -1.01 8.68
C GLY A 343 -10.93 -1.07 9.54
N ALA A 344 -11.64 -2.19 9.51
CA ALA A 344 -12.82 -2.41 10.33
C ALA A 344 -12.49 -2.44 11.84
N LEU A 345 -11.41 -3.14 12.21
CA LEU A 345 -10.97 -3.19 13.60
C LEU A 345 -10.54 -1.79 14.10
N ILE A 346 -9.76 -1.06 13.32
CA ILE A 346 -9.33 0.31 13.67
C ILE A 346 -10.55 1.23 13.81
N SER A 347 -11.50 1.15 12.88
CA SER A 347 -12.73 1.94 12.93
C SER A 347 -13.57 1.60 14.16
N LEU A 348 -13.64 0.33 14.54
CA LEU A 348 -14.33 -0.12 15.75
C LEU A 348 -13.68 0.46 17.01
N ILE A 349 -12.36 0.35 17.13
CA ILE A 349 -11.59 0.91 18.25
C ILE A 349 -11.77 2.43 18.33
N ALA A 350 -11.69 3.13 17.20
CA ALA A 350 -11.87 4.57 17.14
C ALA A 350 -13.28 4.99 17.59
N ASN A 351 -14.33 4.32 17.12
CA ASN A 351 -15.71 4.61 17.51
C ASN A 351 -15.95 4.34 19.01
N ALA A 352 -15.39 3.28 19.56
CA ALA A 352 -15.48 2.97 20.98
C ALA A 352 -14.76 4.02 21.83
N THR A 353 -13.51 4.38 21.46
CA THR A 353 -12.69 5.34 22.20
C THR A 353 -13.27 6.75 22.15
N LEU A 354 -13.64 7.24 20.97
CA LEU A 354 -14.19 8.58 20.78
C LEU A 354 -15.62 8.69 21.35
N GLY A 355 -16.41 7.62 21.22
CA GLY A 355 -17.78 7.56 21.75
C GLY A 355 -17.89 7.20 23.23
N ARG A 356 -16.76 6.86 23.89
CA ARG A 356 -16.72 6.31 25.27
C ARG A 356 -17.71 5.14 25.45
N LYS A 357 -17.76 4.25 24.45
CA LYS A 357 -18.64 3.09 24.43
C LYS A 357 -17.82 1.81 24.60
N GLU A 358 -18.46 0.79 25.17
CA GLU A 358 -17.89 -0.55 25.18
C GLU A 358 -17.87 -1.14 23.76
N ILE A 359 -16.88 -2.00 23.50
CA ILE A 359 -16.76 -2.70 22.23
C ILE A 359 -17.67 -3.92 22.25
N THR A 360 -18.86 -3.77 21.67
CA THR A 360 -19.87 -4.82 21.58
C THR A 360 -20.06 -5.29 20.14
N VAL A 361 -20.75 -6.43 19.95
CA VAL A 361 -21.10 -6.93 18.61
C VAL A 361 -22.05 -5.96 17.88
N GLU A 362 -22.92 -5.24 18.61
CA GLU A 362 -23.82 -4.23 18.06
C GLU A 362 -23.03 -3.05 17.49
N LEU A 363 -22.01 -2.58 18.21
CA LEU A 363 -21.12 -1.52 17.71
C LEU A 363 -20.34 -2.02 16.48
N ALA A 364 -19.88 -3.29 16.49
CA ALA A 364 -19.22 -3.89 15.35
C ALA A 364 -20.16 -3.96 14.12
N ARG A 365 -21.44 -4.27 14.30
CA ARG A 365 -22.45 -4.26 13.22
C ARG A 365 -22.63 -2.86 12.64
N GLN A 366 -22.74 -1.85 13.48
CA GLN A 366 -22.88 -0.46 13.02
C GLN A 366 -21.65 0.01 12.20
N VAL A 367 -20.45 -0.28 12.69
CA VAL A 367 -19.21 0.11 12.04
C VAL A 367 -19.00 -0.64 10.72
N THR A 368 -19.26 -1.96 10.70
CA THR A 368 -19.08 -2.78 9.49
C THR A 368 -20.16 -2.52 8.45
N GLY A 369 -21.38 -2.11 8.83
CA GLY A 369 -22.42 -1.70 7.89
C GLY A 369 -22.00 -0.51 7.02
N ASN A 370 -21.11 0.34 7.52
CA ASN A 370 -20.56 1.47 6.78
C ASN A 370 -19.30 1.12 5.95
N ILE A 371 -18.58 0.06 6.31
CA ILE A 371 -17.29 -0.34 5.69
C ILE A 371 -17.49 -1.46 4.68
N VAL A 372 -18.19 -2.48 5.10
CA VAL A 372 -18.71 -3.50 4.22
C VAL A 372 -20.00 -2.90 3.68
N SER A 373 -19.95 -2.20 2.56
CA SER A 373 -21.09 -2.16 1.67
C SER A 373 -21.59 -3.59 1.65
N GLU A 374 -22.78 -3.84 2.22
CA GLU A 374 -23.41 -5.16 2.25
C GLU A 374 -23.03 -5.87 1.00
N GLU A 375 -22.49 -7.11 1.06
CA GLU A 375 -22.03 -7.85 -0.11
C GLU A 375 -22.68 -7.22 -1.30
N GLN A 376 -21.95 -6.43 -2.10
CA GLN A 376 -22.50 -6.01 -3.37
C GLN A 376 -22.91 -7.33 -3.91
N SER A 377 -24.19 -7.61 -3.71
CA SER A 377 -24.79 -8.91 -3.97
C SER A 377 -24.36 -9.13 -5.38
N ASN A 378 -23.36 -10.02 -5.60
CA ASN A 378 -22.65 -10.13 -6.86
C ASN A 378 -23.74 -10.23 -7.90
N VAL A 379 -24.14 -9.08 -8.43
CA VAL A 379 -25.19 -8.99 -9.43
C VAL A 379 -24.54 -9.60 -10.64
N THR A 380 -24.80 -10.88 -10.84
CA THR A 380 -24.33 -11.60 -12.03
C THR A 380 -25.32 -11.32 -13.17
N ILE A 381 -24.86 -11.45 -14.40
CA ILE A 381 -25.73 -11.31 -15.59
C ILE A 381 -26.90 -12.28 -15.48
N ASP A 382 -26.69 -13.48 -14.94
CA ASP A 382 -27.73 -14.48 -14.69
C ASP A 382 -28.82 -13.98 -13.73
N LYS A 383 -28.40 -13.33 -12.61
CA LYS A 383 -29.33 -12.72 -11.66
C LYS A 383 -30.12 -11.57 -12.28
N VAL A 384 -29.47 -10.74 -13.10
CA VAL A 384 -30.13 -9.65 -13.84
C VAL A 384 -31.18 -10.24 -14.78
N GLN A 385 -30.83 -11.27 -15.58
CA GLN A 385 -31.76 -11.93 -16.49
C GLN A 385 -32.95 -12.49 -15.73
N LYS A 386 -32.75 -13.17 -14.59
CA LYS A 386 -33.83 -13.73 -13.77
C LYS A 386 -34.76 -12.63 -13.28
N VAL A 387 -34.26 -11.57 -12.65
CA VAL A 387 -35.11 -10.49 -12.14
C VAL A 387 -35.90 -9.79 -13.24
N VAL A 388 -35.27 -9.53 -14.39
CA VAL A 388 -35.95 -8.91 -15.54
C VAL A 388 -37.01 -9.84 -16.11
N CYS A 389 -36.74 -11.15 -16.22
CA CYS A 389 -37.74 -12.13 -16.66
C CYS A 389 -38.93 -12.18 -15.72
N ASP A 390 -38.71 -12.24 -14.41
CA ASP A 390 -39.75 -12.25 -13.39
C ASP A 390 -40.59 -10.95 -13.45
N TYR A 391 -39.96 -9.78 -13.59
CA TYR A 391 -40.66 -8.51 -13.66
C TYR A 391 -41.57 -8.37 -14.89
N PHE A 392 -41.10 -8.78 -16.06
CA PHE A 392 -41.85 -8.68 -17.30
C PHE A 392 -42.71 -9.93 -17.58
N SER A 393 -42.69 -10.93 -16.70
CA SER A 393 -43.39 -12.23 -16.83
C SER A 393 -43.05 -12.91 -18.18
N ILE A 394 -41.78 -12.96 -18.56
CA ILE A 394 -41.26 -13.58 -19.78
C ILE A 394 -40.34 -14.75 -19.44
N SER A 395 -40.25 -15.72 -20.36
CA SER A 395 -39.29 -16.81 -20.19
C SER A 395 -37.86 -16.36 -20.48
N ARG A 396 -36.86 -16.98 -19.85
CA ARG A 396 -35.46 -16.75 -20.19
C ARG A 396 -35.13 -17.04 -21.67
N GLY A 397 -35.80 -18.07 -22.23
CA GLY A 397 -35.68 -18.40 -23.66
C GLY A 397 -36.15 -17.23 -24.56
N ASP A 398 -37.25 -16.55 -24.19
CA ASP A 398 -37.73 -15.37 -24.90
C ASP A 398 -36.76 -14.20 -24.81
N LEU A 399 -36.22 -13.96 -23.63
CA LEU A 399 -35.26 -12.84 -23.38
C LEU A 399 -34.03 -12.98 -24.32
N VAL A 400 -33.47 -14.16 -24.44
CA VAL A 400 -32.27 -14.42 -25.28
C VAL A 400 -32.61 -14.70 -26.76
N SER A 401 -33.90 -14.83 -27.11
CA SER A 401 -34.33 -15.11 -28.48
C SER A 401 -34.10 -13.93 -29.45
N SER A 402 -34.27 -14.18 -30.76
CA SER A 402 -34.22 -13.12 -31.79
C SER A 402 -35.55 -12.37 -31.96
N THR A 403 -36.56 -12.65 -31.13
CA THR A 403 -37.91 -12.09 -31.19
C THR A 403 -37.88 -10.55 -31.08
N ARG A 404 -38.70 -9.88 -31.94
CA ARG A 404 -38.84 -8.43 -32.01
C ARG A 404 -40.09 -7.88 -31.32
N LYS A 405 -40.80 -8.68 -30.51
CA LYS A 405 -41.96 -8.24 -29.75
C LYS A 405 -41.52 -7.12 -28.78
N ARG A 406 -42.28 -6.03 -28.74
CA ARG A 406 -41.91 -4.80 -28.05
C ARG A 406 -41.54 -5.03 -26.58
N ASN A 407 -42.33 -5.76 -25.82
CA ASN A 407 -42.10 -6.07 -24.41
C ASN A 407 -40.80 -6.87 -24.20
N ILE A 408 -40.47 -7.83 -25.08
CA ILE A 408 -39.25 -8.64 -24.99
C ILE A 408 -38.01 -7.80 -25.36
N VAL A 409 -38.14 -6.93 -26.38
CA VAL A 409 -37.06 -6.02 -26.77
C VAL A 409 -36.74 -5.04 -25.62
N GLN A 410 -37.77 -4.46 -24.98
CA GLN A 410 -37.58 -3.58 -23.83
C GLN A 410 -36.93 -4.30 -22.66
N ALA A 411 -37.41 -5.48 -22.31
CA ALA A 411 -36.82 -6.31 -21.25
C ALA A 411 -35.33 -6.61 -21.54
N ARG A 412 -35.00 -6.98 -22.78
CA ARG A 412 -33.63 -7.28 -23.20
C ARG A 412 -32.73 -6.03 -23.12
N GLN A 413 -33.21 -4.86 -23.55
CA GLN A 413 -32.48 -3.61 -23.44
C GLN A 413 -32.22 -3.23 -21.98
N ILE A 414 -33.21 -3.37 -21.10
CA ILE A 414 -33.06 -3.12 -19.67
C ILE A 414 -32.09 -4.13 -19.05
N ALA A 415 -32.14 -5.41 -19.41
CA ALA A 415 -31.20 -6.41 -18.93
C ALA A 415 -29.75 -6.07 -19.33
N MET A 416 -29.50 -5.65 -20.56
CA MET A 416 -28.17 -5.20 -21.01
C MET A 416 -27.71 -3.95 -20.27
N PHE A 417 -28.59 -2.97 -20.05
CA PHE A 417 -28.31 -1.75 -19.31
C PHE A 417 -27.95 -2.03 -17.86
N MET A 418 -28.77 -2.85 -17.16
CA MET A 418 -28.54 -3.23 -15.78
C MET A 418 -27.27 -4.07 -15.60
N SER A 419 -26.99 -4.99 -16.54
CA SER A 419 -25.76 -5.76 -16.54
C SER A 419 -24.52 -4.86 -16.66
N LYS A 420 -24.56 -3.86 -17.55
CA LYS A 420 -23.47 -2.89 -17.68
C LYS A 420 -23.31 -2.02 -16.42
N LYS A 421 -24.43 -1.63 -15.77
CA LYS A 421 -24.44 -0.75 -14.60
C LYS A 421 -24.01 -1.44 -13.31
N LEU A 422 -24.42 -2.71 -13.10
CA LEU A 422 -24.36 -3.38 -11.81
C LEU A 422 -23.38 -4.57 -11.75
N VAL A 423 -23.01 -5.16 -12.91
CA VAL A 423 -22.08 -6.30 -12.93
C VAL A 423 -20.65 -5.79 -13.04
N ALA A 424 -19.84 -6.00 -12.00
CA ALA A 424 -18.46 -5.57 -11.98
C ALA A 424 -17.59 -6.37 -12.97
N ASN A 425 -16.60 -5.71 -13.58
CA ASN A 425 -15.58 -6.30 -14.47
C ASN A 425 -16.11 -7.07 -15.68
N THR A 426 -17.28 -6.72 -16.21
CA THR A 426 -17.87 -7.41 -17.36
C THR A 426 -17.75 -6.57 -18.63
N SER A 427 -17.24 -7.20 -19.73
CA SER A 427 -17.14 -6.54 -21.02
C SER A 427 -18.50 -6.47 -21.74
N LEU A 428 -18.68 -5.44 -22.60
CA LEU A 428 -19.89 -5.35 -23.43
C LEU A 428 -20.07 -6.59 -24.34
N SER A 429 -18.99 -7.20 -24.76
CA SER A 429 -19.01 -8.43 -25.58
C SER A 429 -19.56 -9.61 -24.78
N THR A 430 -19.16 -9.74 -23.50
CA THR A 430 -19.68 -10.79 -22.59
C THR A 430 -21.16 -10.60 -22.31
N ILE A 431 -21.61 -9.36 -22.06
CA ILE A 431 -23.02 -9.03 -21.86
C ILE A 431 -23.83 -9.39 -23.10
N GLY A 432 -23.33 -9.06 -24.29
CA GLY A 432 -24.00 -9.37 -25.54
C GLY A 432 -24.09 -10.87 -25.79
N ALA A 433 -23.02 -11.63 -25.56
CA ALA A 433 -22.98 -13.06 -25.69
C ALA A 433 -24.01 -13.78 -24.82
N GLU A 434 -24.11 -13.38 -23.54
CA GLU A 434 -25.04 -13.98 -22.58
C GLU A 434 -26.50 -13.52 -22.75
N ILE A 435 -26.74 -12.31 -23.29
CA ILE A 435 -28.12 -11.79 -23.50
C ILE A 435 -28.47 -11.87 -25.01
N GLY A 436 -28.51 -13.07 -25.53
CA GLY A 436 -29.03 -13.38 -26.87
C GLY A 436 -28.04 -13.32 -28.02
N GLY A 437 -26.72 -13.52 -27.76
CA GLY A 437 -25.67 -13.59 -28.76
C GLY A 437 -25.51 -12.29 -29.56
N LYS A 438 -25.61 -11.14 -28.93
CA LYS A 438 -25.51 -9.82 -29.55
C LYS A 438 -24.08 -9.28 -29.47
N ASP A 439 -23.71 -8.51 -30.49
CA ASP A 439 -22.40 -7.82 -30.51
C ASP A 439 -22.35 -6.64 -29.54
N HIS A 440 -21.13 -6.19 -29.25
CA HIS A 440 -20.86 -5.05 -28.35
C HIS A 440 -21.56 -3.74 -28.77
N ALA A 441 -21.72 -3.52 -30.10
CA ALA A 441 -22.36 -2.34 -30.65
C ALA A 441 -23.87 -2.35 -30.34
N THR A 442 -24.52 -3.50 -30.41
CA THR A 442 -25.93 -3.70 -30.05
C THR A 442 -26.14 -3.43 -28.53
N VAL A 443 -25.23 -3.90 -27.69
CA VAL A 443 -25.29 -3.64 -26.24
C VAL A 443 -25.15 -2.15 -25.95
N LEU A 444 -24.18 -1.49 -26.57
CA LEU A 444 -23.95 -0.05 -26.41
C LEU A 444 -25.16 0.78 -26.86
N HIS A 445 -25.73 0.43 -28.03
CA HIS A 445 -26.95 1.07 -28.53
C HIS A 445 -28.13 0.86 -27.58
N SER A 446 -28.32 -0.37 -27.07
CA SER A 446 -29.37 -0.67 -26.12
C SER A 446 -29.23 0.15 -24.83
N CYS A 447 -28.03 0.30 -24.31
CA CYS A 447 -27.78 1.14 -23.13
C CYS A 447 -28.10 2.61 -23.37
N LYS A 448 -27.77 3.14 -24.56
CA LYS A 448 -28.12 4.51 -24.93
C LYS A 448 -29.63 4.69 -25.04
N THR A 449 -30.31 3.77 -25.74
CA THR A 449 -31.79 3.80 -25.88
C THR A 449 -32.50 3.76 -24.52
N VAL A 450 -32.02 2.95 -23.58
CA VAL A 450 -32.59 2.91 -22.22
C VAL A 450 -32.38 4.24 -21.51
N ALA A 451 -31.19 4.85 -21.60
CA ALA A 451 -30.93 6.16 -21.00
C ALA A 451 -31.85 7.25 -21.57
N ASP A 452 -31.96 7.32 -22.91
CA ASP A 452 -32.83 8.27 -23.59
C ASP A 452 -34.31 8.07 -23.23
N LEU A 453 -34.77 6.82 -23.09
CA LEU A 453 -36.14 6.51 -22.67
C LEU A 453 -36.41 6.85 -21.21
N MET A 454 -35.44 6.67 -20.33
CA MET A 454 -35.56 7.08 -18.92
C MET A 454 -35.74 8.60 -18.78
N ASP A 455 -35.19 9.38 -19.69
CA ASP A 455 -35.34 10.84 -19.69
C ASP A 455 -36.67 11.31 -20.27
N THR A 456 -37.27 10.56 -21.17
CA THR A 456 -38.46 10.95 -21.93
C THR A 456 -39.76 10.24 -21.46
N ASP A 457 -39.67 9.05 -20.90
CA ASP A 457 -40.84 8.24 -20.49
C ASP A 457 -40.79 7.90 -18.98
N ARG A 458 -41.72 8.51 -18.23
CA ARG A 458 -41.86 8.32 -16.78
C ARG A 458 -42.15 6.85 -16.38
N THR A 459 -42.97 6.18 -17.19
CA THR A 459 -43.34 4.77 -16.93
C THR A 459 -42.16 3.85 -17.16
N PHE A 460 -41.39 4.11 -18.21
CA PHE A 460 -40.19 3.35 -18.51
C PHE A 460 -39.11 3.55 -17.43
N ARG A 461 -38.93 4.78 -16.95
CA ARG A 461 -38.05 5.06 -15.79
C ARG A 461 -38.44 4.27 -14.57
N GLN A 462 -39.74 4.16 -14.27
CA GLN A 462 -40.20 3.40 -13.13
C GLN A 462 -39.87 1.92 -13.24
N TYR A 463 -39.99 1.30 -14.46
CA TYR A 463 -39.56 -0.09 -14.68
C TYR A 463 -38.08 -0.29 -14.34
N VAL A 464 -37.22 0.61 -14.78
CA VAL A 464 -35.78 0.57 -14.54
C VAL A 464 -35.46 0.71 -13.04
N ASP A 465 -36.09 1.67 -12.37
CA ASP A 465 -35.91 1.94 -10.93
C ASP A 465 -36.41 0.76 -10.06
N ASP A 466 -37.53 0.14 -10.43
CA ASP A 466 -38.08 -0.99 -9.69
C ASP A 466 -37.20 -2.24 -9.85
N ILE A 467 -36.72 -2.52 -11.05
CA ILE A 467 -35.77 -3.60 -11.32
C ILE A 467 -34.43 -3.36 -10.59
N GLU A 468 -33.95 -2.12 -10.57
CA GLU A 468 -32.75 -1.76 -9.82
C GLU A 468 -32.92 -2.02 -8.32
N LYS A 469 -34.05 -1.66 -7.73
CA LYS A 469 -34.36 -1.95 -6.31
C LYS A 469 -34.45 -3.45 -6.02
N MET A 470 -34.92 -4.26 -6.97
CA MET A 470 -34.98 -5.72 -6.81
C MET A 470 -33.59 -6.37 -6.91
N LEU A 471 -32.69 -5.79 -7.71
CA LEU A 471 -31.31 -6.26 -7.87
C LEU A 471 -30.41 -5.82 -6.71
N VAL A 472 -30.63 -4.61 -6.20
CA VAL A 472 -29.90 -3.98 -5.08
C VAL A 472 -30.95 -3.63 -4.00
N PRO A 473 -31.14 -4.45 -2.96
CA PRO A 473 -32.08 -4.15 -1.88
C PRO A 473 -31.78 -2.79 -1.24
N VAL A 474 -32.85 -2.02 -0.96
CA VAL A 474 -32.81 -0.69 -0.36
C VAL A 474 -32.21 -0.79 1.05
N GLY A 475 -30.92 -0.53 1.16
CA GLY A 475 -30.11 -0.51 2.40
C GLY A 475 -28.73 0.10 2.18
N SER A 476 -28.38 0.42 0.91
CA SER A 476 -27.05 0.91 0.54
C SER A 476 -27.16 2.25 -0.22
N LYS A 477 -27.60 3.30 0.47
CA LYS A 477 -27.30 4.69 0.10
C LYS A 477 -26.71 5.41 1.29
#